data_871fd66e083f967c1e8a026e48e65c38
#
_entry.id   871fd66e083f967c1e8a026e48e65c38
#
_cell.length_a   1.000
_cell.length_b   1.000
_cell.length_c   1.000
_cell.angle_alpha   90.00
_cell.angle_beta   90.00
_cell.angle_gamma   90.00
#
_symmetry.space_group_name_H-M   'P 1'
#
loop_
_entity.id
_entity.type
_entity.pdbx_description
1 polymer ?
#
loop_
_entity_poly.entity_id
_entity_poly.type
_entity_poly.pdbx_seq_one_letter_code
_entity_poly.pdbx_strand_id
1 'polypeptide(L)'
;PAPDIGTSSREMAWIADEYRKIHPADINGAACVTGKPPSKNGLVGREEATGRGVQYIVREFFRNPELLKLVKLDDDLSTKTFILQGLGNVGFNLSKFLTEDDNVKLIAISEFNGGIYNEVGINVEHAKKYFSKHKSFENYPKATFIKDSSLLLKRSCDILIPAARENVITEKNAEDISAKLIVEAANGPISYKGNQILKRKKIFVIPDILANAGGVAVSYFEWVKNIRHIRFGRLEKRRNQLQINNLIEAIEVMTGKSMPKKYKANFMEGIEEIDLIRSGLDDMMIDGFQSVKKEFLENDKIPDFRTAAFKVAIDKIALSYDFIGL
;
A
#
# COMPACT_ATOMS: atom_id res chain seq x y z
N PRO A 1 -11.12 13.92 8.87
CA PRO A 1 -9.86 14.34 8.25
C PRO A 1 -8.74 13.33 8.51
N ALA A 2 -7.71 13.33 7.64
CA ALA A 2 -6.51 12.51 7.71
C ALA A 2 -5.32 13.29 7.12
N PRO A 3 -4.06 12.89 7.36
CA PRO A 3 -2.90 13.55 6.78
C PRO A 3 -2.90 13.49 5.25
N ASP A 4 -2.47 14.57 4.62
CA ASP A 4 -2.27 14.69 3.17
C ASP A 4 -0.99 15.48 2.88
N ILE A 5 -0.73 15.85 1.63
CA ILE A 5 0.46 16.61 1.23
C ILE A 5 0.58 17.88 2.09
N GLY A 6 1.76 18.03 2.72
CA GLY A 6 2.07 19.17 3.59
C GLY A 6 1.63 19.02 5.04
N THR A 7 0.93 17.94 5.41
CA THR A 7 0.53 17.63 6.79
C THR A 7 1.05 16.25 7.24
N SER A 8 1.05 16.03 8.55
CA SER A 8 1.56 14.82 9.18
C SER A 8 0.70 14.41 10.38
N SER A 9 1.10 13.38 11.07
CA SER A 9 0.48 12.95 12.33
C SER A 9 0.48 14.07 13.40
N ARG A 10 1.42 15.00 13.33
CA ARG A 10 1.52 16.15 14.23
C ARG A 10 0.30 17.07 14.11
N GLU A 11 -0.05 17.46 12.88
CA GLU A 11 -1.20 18.33 12.61
C GLU A 11 -2.50 17.62 12.99
N MET A 12 -2.59 16.31 12.77
CA MET A 12 -3.74 15.50 13.21
C MET A 12 -3.88 15.49 14.74
N ALA A 13 -2.76 15.45 15.46
CA ALA A 13 -2.78 15.56 16.92
C ALA A 13 -3.29 16.93 17.38
N TRP A 14 -2.90 18.02 16.71
CA TRP A 14 -3.39 19.37 17.02
C TRP A 14 -4.89 19.52 16.79
N ILE A 15 -5.40 19.01 15.67
CA ILE A 15 -6.84 19.01 15.37
C ILE A 15 -7.61 18.24 16.46
N ALA A 16 -7.15 17.05 16.82
CA ALA A 16 -7.79 16.24 17.86
C ALA A 16 -7.76 16.94 19.25
N ASP A 17 -6.68 17.62 19.56
CA ASP A 17 -6.51 18.33 20.84
C ASP A 17 -7.45 19.53 20.91
N GLU A 18 -7.55 20.31 19.83
CA GLU A 18 -8.45 21.46 19.75
C GLU A 18 -9.93 21.05 19.75
N TYR A 19 -10.28 20.00 19.00
CA TYR A 19 -11.64 19.44 19.01
C TYR A 19 -12.11 19.09 20.42
N ARG A 20 -11.26 18.43 21.23
CA ARG A 20 -11.60 18.03 22.59
C ARG A 20 -11.79 19.23 23.54
N LYS A 21 -11.09 20.35 23.33
CA LYS A 21 -11.30 21.59 24.11
C LYS A 21 -12.64 22.19 23.83
N ILE A 22 -13.06 22.17 22.55
CA ILE A 22 -14.34 22.76 22.13
C ILE A 22 -15.51 21.81 22.48
N HIS A 23 -15.30 20.50 22.44
CA HIS A 23 -16.31 19.47 22.68
C HIS A 23 -15.93 18.53 23.84
N PRO A 24 -15.78 19.02 25.08
CA PRO A 24 -15.28 18.23 26.20
C PRO A 24 -16.22 17.07 26.62
N ALA A 25 -17.51 17.15 26.28
CA ALA A 25 -18.49 16.10 26.57
C ALA A 25 -18.53 14.97 25.52
N ASP A 26 -17.86 15.15 24.37
CA ASP A 26 -17.81 14.10 23.34
C ASP A 26 -16.82 13.01 23.71
N ILE A 27 -17.35 11.87 24.19
CA ILE A 27 -16.57 10.70 24.55
C ILE A 27 -15.82 10.11 23.35
N ASN A 28 -16.29 10.34 22.12
CA ASN A 28 -15.70 9.90 20.86
C ASN A 28 -14.75 10.94 20.23
N GLY A 29 -14.47 12.04 20.91
CA GLY A 29 -13.65 13.13 20.40
C GLY A 29 -12.27 12.72 19.86
N ALA A 30 -11.75 11.53 20.24
CA ALA A 30 -10.54 10.97 19.64
C ALA A 30 -10.75 10.49 18.19
N ALA A 31 -11.99 10.21 17.78
CA ALA A 31 -12.34 9.71 16.45
C ALA A 31 -12.58 10.84 15.42
N CYS A 32 -12.49 12.12 15.83
CA CYS A 32 -12.71 13.26 14.93
C CYS A 32 -11.74 13.36 13.76
N VAL A 33 -10.56 12.72 13.88
CA VAL A 33 -9.49 12.71 12.88
C VAL A 33 -8.68 11.43 12.98
N THR A 34 -8.14 10.92 11.86
CA THR A 34 -7.29 9.75 11.78
C THR A 34 -5.87 10.11 11.37
N GLY A 35 -4.92 9.18 11.55
CA GLY A 35 -3.50 9.42 11.28
C GLY A 35 -2.77 10.14 12.40
N LYS A 36 -3.31 10.11 13.62
CA LYS A 36 -2.66 10.63 14.83
C LYS A 36 -1.44 9.80 15.21
N PRO A 37 -0.50 10.36 15.99
CA PRO A 37 0.55 9.56 16.61
C PRO A 37 -0.04 8.45 17.50
N PRO A 38 0.58 7.25 17.58
CA PRO A 38 0.12 6.17 18.48
C PRO A 38 -0.04 6.62 19.94
N SER A 39 0.82 7.52 20.44
CA SER A 39 0.73 8.12 21.78
C SER A 39 -0.52 9.00 21.99
N LYS A 40 -1.19 9.42 20.92
CA LYS A 40 -2.40 10.26 20.93
C LYS A 40 -3.62 9.51 20.36
N ASN A 41 -3.76 8.23 20.66
CA ASN A 41 -4.81 7.33 20.17
C ASN A 41 -4.78 7.04 18.67
N GLY A 42 -3.65 7.29 18.00
CA GLY A 42 -3.41 6.83 16.64
C GLY A 42 -3.20 5.32 16.57
N LEU A 43 -3.02 4.82 15.37
CA LEU A 43 -2.83 3.40 15.08
C LEU A 43 -1.41 3.15 14.58
N VAL A 44 -0.76 2.11 15.12
CA VAL A 44 0.54 1.63 14.62
C VAL A 44 0.35 1.11 13.19
N GLY A 45 1.32 1.38 12.28
CA GLY A 45 1.23 0.93 10.89
C GLY A 45 0.45 1.86 9.94
N ARG A 46 -0.21 2.92 10.45
CA ARG A 46 -0.95 3.86 9.60
C ARG A 46 -0.05 4.55 8.56
N GLU A 47 1.18 4.84 8.95
CA GLU A 47 2.16 5.52 8.09
C GLU A 47 2.59 4.67 6.89
N GLU A 48 2.73 3.36 7.08
CA GLU A 48 3.11 2.40 6.02
C GLU A 48 1.91 1.85 5.22
N ALA A 49 0.68 2.06 5.70
CA ALA A 49 -0.52 1.34 5.25
C ALA A 49 -0.79 1.44 3.75
N THR A 50 -0.63 2.62 3.15
CA THR A 50 -0.84 2.78 1.70
C THR A 50 0.19 1.97 0.91
N GLY A 51 1.47 2.10 1.25
CA GLY A 51 2.53 1.35 0.59
C GLY A 51 2.40 -0.16 0.77
N ARG A 52 2.01 -0.61 1.96
CA ARG A 52 1.75 -2.02 2.28
C ARG A 52 0.53 -2.55 1.50
N GLY A 53 -0.55 -1.78 1.43
CA GLY A 53 -1.73 -2.14 0.65
C GLY A 53 -1.43 -2.31 -0.84
N VAL A 54 -0.65 -1.39 -1.42
CA VAL A 54 -0.20 -1.52 -2.83
C VAL A 54 0.63 -2.79 -3.03
N GLN A 55 1.52 -3.14 -2.10
CA GLN A 55 2.29 -4.40 -2.16
C GLN A 55 1.35 -5.62 -2.18
N TYR A 56 0.34 -5.66 -1.31
CA TYR A 56 -0.64 -6.75 -1.28
C TYR A 56 -1.38 -6.89 -2.61
N ILE A 57 -1.78 -5.78 -3.22
CA ILE A 57 -2.40 -5.78 -4.56
C ILE A 57 -1.45 -6.32 -5.63
N VAL A 58 -0.17 -5.93 -5.60
CA VAL A 58 0.84 -6.46 -6.53
C VAL A 58 1.01 -7.96 -6.33
N ARG A 59 1.17 -8.43 -5.10
CA ARG A 59 1.24 -9.87 -4.77
C ARG A 59 0.01 -10.62 -5.28
N GLU A 60 -1.17 -10.05 -5.03
CA GLU A 60 -2.43 -10.69 -5.44
C GLU A 60 -2.56 -10.73 -6.97
N PHE A 61 -2.13 -9.69 -7.68
CA PHE A 61 -2.08 -9.72 -9.15
C PHE A 61 -1.21 -10.87 -9.67
N PHE A 62 -0.02 -11.07 -9.08
CA PHE A 62 0.92 -12.13 -9.47
C PHE A 62 0.45 -13.55 -9.08
N ARG A 63 -0.52 -13.69 -8.20
CA ARG A 63 -1.18 -14.97 -7.88
C ARG A 63 -2.26 -15.38 -8.89
N ASN A 64 -2.57 -14.53 -9.89
CA ASN A 64 -3.67 -14.76 -10.83
C ASN A 64 -3.17 -15.02 -12.26
N PRO A 65 -3.06 -16.29 -12.70
CA PRO A 65 -2.52 -16.65 -14.02
C PRO A 65 -3.28 -16.05 -15.19
N GLU A 66 -4.60 -15.83 -15.06
CA GLU A 66 -5.44 -15.22 -16.10
C GLU A 66 -4.98 -13.78 -16.39
N LEU A 67 -4.70 -13.01 -15.35
CA LEU A 67 -4.24 -11.61 -15.48
C LEU A 67 -2.79 -11.56 -15.99
N LEU A 68 -1.93 -12.46 -15.53
CA LEU A 68 -0.53 -12.54 -15.97
C LEU A 68 -0.41 -12.81 -17.47
N LYS A 69 -1.30 -13.64 -18.03
CA LYS A 69 -1.36 -13.88 -19.48
C LYS A 69 -1.64 -12.61 -20.29
N LEU A 70 -2.48 -11.70 -19.76
CA LEU A 70 -2.81 -10.44 -20.43
C LEU A 70 -1.59 -9.53 -20.55
N VAL A 71 -0.71 -9.53 -19.57
CA VAL A 71 0.50 -8.69 -19.51
C VAL A 71 1.77 -9.41 -19.95
N LYS A 72 1.67 -10.70 -20.28
CA LYS A 72 2.80 -11.56 -20.68
C LYS A 72 3.94 -11.56 -19.63
N LEU A 73 3.56 -11.72 -18.38
CA LEU A 73 4.46 -11.93 -17.24
C LEU A 73 4.29 -13.35 -16.71
N ASP A 74 5.35 -13.91 -16.15
CA ASP A 74 5.31 -15.12 -15.32
C ASP A 74 5.00 -14.74 -13.86
N ASP A 75 4.73 -15.73 -13.02
CA ASP A 75 4.29 -15.59 -11.63
C ASP A 75 5.43 -15.35 -10.63
N ASP A 76 6.69 -15.45 -11.06
CA ASP A 76 7.82 -15.17 -10.17
C ASP A 76 8.07 -13.66 -10.03
N LEU A 77 7.46 -13.08 -9.00
CA LEU A 77 7.58 -11.66 -8.68
C LEU A 77 9.04 -11.24 -8.40
N SER A 78 9.86 -12.13 -7.85
CA SER A 78 11.25 -11.84 -7.47
C SER A 78 12.17 -11.55 -8.66
N THR A 79 11.77 -11.96 -9.85
CA THR A 79 12.52 -11.72 -11.10
C THR A 79 12.17 -10.40 -11.79
N LYS A 80 11.12 -9.71 -11.29
CA LYS A 80 10.58 -8.51 -11.94
C LYS A 80 11.35 -7.26 -11.58
N THR A 81 11.21 -6.28 -12.48
CA THR A 81 11.77 -4.94 -12.33
C THR A 81 10.67 -3.92 -12.16
N PHE A 82 10.91 -2.89 -11.35
CA PHE A 82 9.98 -1.78 -11.28
C PHE A 82 10.66 -0.41 -11.30
N ILE A 83 9.89 0.57 -11.77
CA ILE A 83 10.23 1.98 -11.76
C ILE A 83 9.24 2.69 -10.84
N LEU A 84 9.77 3.50 -9.93
CA LEU A 84 9.00 4.30 -8.99
C LEU A 84 9.01 5.77 -9.39
N GLN A 85 7.84 6.41 -9.36
CA GLN A 85 7.75 7.86 -9.40
C GLN A 85 7.32 8.38 -8.03
N GLY A 86 8.22 9.14 -7.39
CA GLY A 86 8.02 9.71 -6.06
C GLY A 86 8.52 8.84 -4.91
N LEU A 87 9.53 9.32 -4.17
CA LEU A 87 10.08 8.68 -2.99
C LEU A 87 9.54 9.32 -1.69
N GLY A 88 8.25 9.69 -1.70
CA GLY A 88 7.51 10.19 -0.55
C GLY A 88 7.22 9.07 0.46
N ASN A 89 6.19 9.24 1.29
CA ASN A 89 5.78 8.22 2.26
C ASN A 89 5.33 6.91 1.58
N VAL A 90 4.44 7.02 0.62
CA VAL A 90 3.88 5.84 -0.09
C VAL A 90 4.97 5.14 -0.89
N GLY A 91 5.69 5.87 -1.76
CA GLY A 91 6.70 5.27 -2.63
C GLY A 91 7.87 4.65 -1.87
N PHE A 92 8.31 5.27 -0.76
CA PHE A 92 9.37 4.71 0.08
C PHE A 92 8.95 3.38 0.72
N ASN A 93 7.82 3.37 1.45
CA ASN A 93 7.36 2.17 2.14
C ASN A 93 7.06 1.04 1.16
N LEU A 94 6.34 1.34 0.07
CA LEU A 94 6.07 0.37 -0.99
C LEU A 94 7.35 -0.23 -1.57
N SER A 95 8.31 0.62 -1.95
CA SER A 95 9.56 0.15 -2.55
C SER A 95 10.37 -0.69 -1.57
N LYS A 96 10.39 -0.31 -0.30
CA LYS A 96 11.02 -1.11 0.76
C LYS A 96 10.41 -2.50 0.82
N PHE A 97 9.09 -2.60 0.90
CA PHE A 97 8.41 -3.89 0.99
C PHE A 97 8.58 -4.75 -0.26
N LEU A 98 8.46 -4.17 -1.47
CA LEU A 98 8.68 -4.92 -2.70
C LEU A 98 10.13 -5.43 -2.83
N THR A 99 11.12 -4.65 -2.36
CA THR A 99 12.52 -5.07 -2.45
C THR A 99 12.95 -6.02 -1.33
N GLU A 100 12.48 -5.83 -0.10
CA GLU A 100 12.90 -6.62 1.06
C GLU A 100 12.08 -7.90 1.23
N ASP A 101 10.75 -7.82 1.03
CA ASP A 101 9.86 -8.97 1.26
C ASP A 101 9.71 -9.83 0.00
N ASP A 102 9.70 -9.20 -1.20
CA ASP A 102 9.38 -9.86 -2.48
C ASP A 102 10.58 -9.96 -3.44
N ASN A 103 11.73 -9.36 -3.07
CA ASN A 103 12.95 -9.32 -3.89
C ASN A 103 12.77 -8.68 -5.28
N VAL A 104 11.74 -7.85 -5.49
CA VAL A 104 11.53 -7.13 -6.75
C VAL A 104 12.60 -6.08 -6.94
N LYS A 105 13.15 -5.98 -8.13
CA LYS A 105 14.28 -5.07 -8.40
C LYS A 105 13.82 -3.66 -8.73
N LEU A 106 14.13 -2.68 -7.88
CA LEU A 106 13.94 -1.25 -8.16
C LEU A 106 15.05 -0.74 -9.07
N ILE A 107 14.73 -0.41 -10.33
CA ILE A 107 15.74 0.04 -11.32
C ILE A 107 15.78 1.54 -11.53
N ALA A 108 14.71 2.28 -11.21
CA ALA A 108 14.70 3.73 -11.31
C ALA A 108 13.79 4.38 -10.26
N ILE A 109 14.21 5.58 -9.83
CA ILE A 109 13.42 6.49 -9.01
C ILE A 109 13.34 7.83 -9.73
N SER A 110 12.11 8.28 -10.03
CA SER A 110 11.82 9.57 -10.63
C SER A 110 11.31 10.54 -9.56
N GLU A 111 11.96 11.69 -9.41
CA GLU A 111 11.57 12.78 -8.51
C GLU A 111 11.41 14.10 -9.28
N PHE A 112 10.83 15.11 -8.64
CA PHE A 112 10.46 16.37 -9.30
C PHE A 112 11.65 17.15 -9.87
N ASN A 113 12.85 16.95 -9.33
CA ASN A 113 14.07 17.67 -9.71
C ASN A 113 15.13 16.76 -10.34
N GLY A 114 14.72 15.63 -10.89
CA GLY A 114 15.59 14.63 -11.50
C GLY A 114 15.33 13.24 -10.91
N GLY A 115 16.06 12.27 -11.38
CA GLY A 115 15.92 10.90 -10.86
C GLY A 115 17.19 10.10 -11.05
N ILE A 116 17.14 8.85 -10.64
CA ILE A 116 18.29 7.92 -10.73
C ILE A 116 17.88 6.63 -11.42
N TYR A 117 18.85 6.05 -12.12
CA TYR A 117 18.71 4.76 -12.79
C TYR A 117 19.89 3.85 -12.49
N ASN A 118 19.60 2.59 -12.17
CA ASN A 118 20.58 1.52 -12.04
C ASN A 118 19.95 0.18 -12.41
N GLU A 119 20.36 -0.44 -13.49
CA GLU A 119 19.86 -1.72 -13.97
C GLU A 119 20.10 -2.87 -12.98
N VAL A 120 21.17 -2.81 -12.21
CA VAL A 120 21.50 -3.83 -11.20
C VAL A 120 20.54 -3.76 -9.99
N GLY A 121 19.97 -2.56 -9.73
CA GLY A 121 19.05 -2.30 -8.64
C GLY A 121 19.49 -1.13 -7.76
N ILE A 122 18.53 -0.49 -7.13
CA ILE A 122 18.70 0.65 -6.24
C ILE A 122 18.33 0.24 -4.82
N ASN A 123 19.22 0.48 -3.86
CA ASN A 123 18.89 0.31 -2.45
C ASN A 123 17.99 1.45 -1.97
N VAL A 124 16.77 1.11 -1.61
CA VAL A 124 15.70 2.06 -1.26
C VAL A 124 16.07 2.90 -0.04
N GLU A 125 16.57 2.29 1.02
CA GLU A 125 16.92 2.98 2.26
C GLU A 125 18.07 3.96 2.05
N HIS A 126 19.08 3.54 1.31
CA HIS A 126 20.22 4.41 0.97
C HIS A 126 19.77 5.60 0.10
N ALA A 127 18.92 5.35 -0.90
CA ALA A 127 18.37 6.40 -1.76
C ALA A 127 17.51 7.39 -0.95
N LYS A 128 16.65 6.89 -0.05
CA LYS A 128 15.82 7.73 0.83
C LYS A 128 16.65 8.59 1.76
N LYS A 129 17.67 8.02 2.39
CA LYS A 129 18.59 8.75 3.29
C LYS A 129 19.33 9.84 2.54
N TYR A 130 19.85 9.53 1.34
CA TYR A 130 20.53 10.50 0.50
C TYR A 130 19.60 11.65 0.10
N PHE A 131 18.42 11.33 -0.46
CA PHE A 131 17.45 12.33 -0.90
C PHE A 131 16.93 13.20 0.26
N SER A 132 16.72 12.63 1.42
CA SER A 132 16.28 13.36 2.62
C SER A 132 17.32 14.42 3.04
N LYS A 133 18.60 14.09 2.91
CA LYS A 133 19.72 14.97 3.27
C LYS A 133 19.99 16.06 2.20
N HIS A 134 20.01 15.66 0.92
CA HIS A 134 20.45 16.53 -0.16
C HIS A 134 19.32 17.18 -0.96
N LYS A 135 18.08 16.70 -0.77
CA LYS A 135 16.87 17.13 -1.51
C LYS A 135 16.97 16.97 -3.03
N SER A 136 17.98 16.25 -3.50
CA SER A 136 18.26 15.94 -4.91
C SER A 136 19.01 14.62 -5.00
N PHE A 137 18.91 13.96 -6.15
CA PHE A 137 19.76 12.81 -6.49
C PHE A 137 21.01 13.18 -7.28
N GLU A 138 21.24 14.45 -7.52
CA GLU A 138 22.49 14.91 -8.16
C GLU A 138 23.69 14.41 -7.35
N ASN A 139 24.69 13.84 -8.05
CA ASN A 139 25.86 13.20 -7.44
C ASN A 139 25.55 11.97 -6.54
N TYR A 140 24.42 11.31 -6.71
CA TYR A 140 24.18 10.05 -6.02
C TYR A 140 25.17 8.97 -6.50
N PRO A 141 25.95 8.35 -5.57
CA PRO A 141 27.15 7.59 -5.98
C PRO A 141 26.88 6.21 -6.59
N LYS A 142 25.64 5.68 -6.42
CA LYS A 142 25.31 4.28 -6.75
C LYS A 142 24.35 4.13 -7.92
N ALA A 143 24.07 5.20 -8.67
CA ALA A 143 23.20 5.16 -9.84
C ALA A 143 23.46 6.35 -10.74
N THR A 144 23.06 6.24 -12.00
CA THR A 144 23.17 7.35 -12.98
C THR A 144 22.07 8.37 -12.71
N PHE A 145 22.47 9.62 -12.50
CA PHE A 145 21.53 10.73 -12.36
C PHE A 145 20.97 11.14 -13.73
N ILE A 146 19.66 11.32 -13.81
CA ILE A 146 18.92 11.76 -14.99
C ILE A 146 18.18 13.06 -14.63
N LYS A 147 18.62 14.16 -15.23
CA LYS A 147 18.07 15.50 -14.92
C LYS A 147 16.59 15.63 -15.30
N ASP A 148 16.22 15.16 -16.49
CA ASP A 148 14.81 15.05 -16.89
C ASP A 148 14.24 13.71 -16.42
N SER A 149 13.65 13.73 -15.24
CA SER A 149 13.09 12.53 -14.61
C SER A 149 11.91 11.91 -15.39
N SER A 150 11.27 12.66 -16.30
CA SER A 150 10.19 12.13 -17.14
C SER A 150 10.67 11.02 -18.09
N LEU A 151 11.93 11.06 -18.48
CA LEU A 151 12.57 10.03 -19.30
C LEU A 151 12.63 8.67 -18.59
N LEU A 152 12.64 8.65 -17.25
CA LEU A 152 12.67 7.42 -16.50
C LEU A 152 11.36 6.64 -16.60
N LEU A 153 10.22 7.34 -16.71
CA LEU A 153 8.90 6.70 -16.86
C LEU A 153 8.75 5.98 -18.21
N LYS A 154 9.56 6.35 -19.21
CA LYS A 154 9.56 5.78 -20.56
C LYS A 154 10.44 4.53 -20.68
N ARG A 155 11.32 4.27 -19.68
CA ARG A 155 12.20 3.11 -19.70
C ARG A 155 11.42 1.80 -19.58
N SER A 156 11.94 0.77 -20.23
CA SER A 156 11.38 -0.57 -20.12
C SER A 156 11.49 -1.10 -18.70
N CYS A 157 10.36 -1.60 -18.18
CA CYS A 157 10.25 -2.30 -16.91
C CYS A 157 9.04 -3.21 -16.92
N ASP A 158 8.95 -4.12 -15.96
CA ASP A 158 7.76 -4.94 -15.79
C ASP A 158 6.63 -4.15 -15.13
N ILE A 159 6.95 -3.37 -14.10
CA ILE A 159 5.97 -2.62 -13.30
C ILE A 159 6.37 -1.14 -13.23
N LEU A 160 5.45 -0.24 -13.58
CA LEU A 160 5.60 1.20 -13.36
C LEU A 160 4.66 1.64 -12.24
N ILE A 161 5.19 2.32 -11.24
CA ILE A 161 4.44 2.73 -10.05
C ILE A 161 4.50 4.25 -9.88
N PRO A 162 3.49 4.99 -10.36
CA PRO A 162 3.32 6.39 -10.04
C PRO A 162 2.79 6.53 -8.59
N ALA A 163 3.59 7.16 -7.72
CA ALA A 163 3.34 7.32 -6.28
C ALA A 163 3.51 8.77 -5.77
N ALA A 164 3.45 9.78 -6.66
CA ALA A 164 3.66 11.18 -6.29
C ALA A 164 2.50 12.09 -6.63
N ARG A 165 2.19 12.27 -7.92
CA ARG A 165 1.27 13.31 -8.38
C ARG A 165 0.22 12.77 -9.34
N GLU A 166 -0.87 13.52 -9.44
CA GLU A 166 -1.87 13.38 -10.48
C GLU A 166 -1.32 13.76 -11.87
N ASN A 167 -1.92 13.23 -12.94
CA ASN A 167 -1.66 13.58 -14.33
C ASN A 167 -0.18 13.51 -14.75
N VAL A 168 0.58 12.56 -14.24
CA VAL A 168 1.97 12.31 -14.67
C VAL A 168 2.06 11.52 -15.97
N ILE A 169 1.03 10.72 -16.27
CA ILE A 169 0.88 10.02 -17.56
C ILE A 169 -0.32 10.61 -18.28
N THR A 170 -0.06 11.30 -19.37
CA THR A 170 -1.05 12.01 -20.15
C THR A 170 -0.94 11.63 -21.64
N GLU A 171 -1.77 12.21 -22.49
CA GLU A 171 -1.68 12.04 -23.95
C GLU A 171 -0.30 12.44 -24.52
N LYS A 172 0.48 13.23 -23.79
CA LYS A 172 1.79 13.71 -24.27
C LYS A 172 2.91 12.67 -24.12
N ASN A 173 2.77 11.71 -23.20
CA ASN A 173 3.83 10.76 -22.89
C ASN A 173 3.35 9.30 -22.82
N ALA A 174 2.04 9.04 -22.83
CA ALA A 174 1.50 7.68 -22.72
C ALA A 174 1.94 6.76 -23.87
N GLU A 175 2.17 7.29 -25.07
CA GLU A 175 2.70 6.51 -26.20
C GLU A 175 4.12 6.00 -25.96
N ASP A 176 4.92 6.69 -25.14
CA ASP A 176 6.31 6.34 -24.87
C ASP A 176 6.44 5.36 -23.69
N ILE A 177 5.37 5.11 -22.92
CA ILE A 177 5.42 4.18 -21.77
C ILE A 177 5.66 2.76 -22.28
N SER A 178 6.65 2.09 -21.69
CA SER A 178 7.10 0.74 -22.06
C SER A 178 6.91 -0.31 -20.95
N ALA A 179 6.21 0.03 -19.87
CA ALA A 179 5.87 -0.90 -18.81
C ALA A 179 4.80 -1.91 -19.27
N LYS A 180 4.80 -3.11 -18.70
CA LYS A 180 3.76 -4.13 -18.95
C LYS A 180 2.55 -3.93 -18.04
N LEU A 181 2.81 -3.53 -16.79
CA LEU A 181 1.84 -3.27 -15.74
C LEU A 181 2.07 -1.89 -15.14
N ILE A 182 1.00 -1.14 -14.92
CA ILE A 182 1.04 0.09 -14.13
C ILE A 182 0.19 -0.09 -12.88
N VAL A 183 0.71 0.29 -11.72
CA VAL A 183 0.01 0.25 -10.44
C VAL A 183 -0.08 1.66 -9.87
N GLU A 184 -1.27 2.21 -9.84
CA GLU A 184 -1.50 3.60 -9.42
C GLU A 184 -1.47 3.73 -7.88
N ALA A 185 -0.32 4.08 -7.34
CA ALA A 185 -0.18 4.33 -5.91
C ALA A 185 -0.53 5.79 -5.50
N ALA A 186 -0.46 6.73 -6.44
CA ALA A 186 -0.98 8.10 -6.28
C ALA A 186 -2.44 8.19 -6.74
N ASN A 187 -3.14 9.25 -6.38
CA ASN A 187 -4.49 9.53 -6.88
C ASN A 187 -4.43 10.15 -8.28
N GLY A 188 -5.19 9.61 -9.22
CA GLY A 188 -5.33 10.14 -10.58
C GLY A 188 -4.02 10.34 -11.36
N PRO A 189 -3.01 9.46 -11.29
CA PRO A 189 -1.73 9.68 -11.94
C PRO A 189 -1.81 9.57 -13.46
N ILE A 190 -2.86 8.94 -13.99
CA ILE A 190 -3.09 8.76 -15.40
C ILE A 190 -4.32 9.57 -15.84
N SER A 191 -4.15 10.49 -16.78
CA SER A 191 -5.25 11.24 -17.36
C SER A 191 -6.20 10.32 -18.18
N TYR A 192 -7.46 10.73 -18.37
CA TYR A 192 -8.41 9.96 -19.17
C TYR A 192 -7.85 9.64 -20.57
N LYS A 193 -7.31 10.65 -21.27
CA LYS A 193 -6.72 10.45 -22.60
C LYS A 193 -5.48 9.58 -22.57
N GLY A 194 -4.65 9.71 -21.55
CA GLY A 194 -3.50 8.82 -21.32
C GLY A 194 -3.94 7.38 -21.15
N ASN A 195 -4.98 7.12 -20.35
CA ASN A 195 -5.52 5.79 -20.14
C ASN A 195 -6.05 5.15 -21.44
N GLN A 196 -6.69 5.93 -22.34
CA GLN A 196 -7.12 5.42 -23.64
C GLN A 196 -5.95 4.98 -24.52
N ILE A 197 -4.83 5.69 -24.45
CA ILE A 197 -3.60 5.32 -25.17
C ILE A 197 -3.01 4.04 -24.59
N LEU A 198 -2.84 3.95 -23.26
CA LEU A 198 -2.32 2.77 -22.59
C LEU A 198 -3.16 1.52 -22.90
N LYS A 199 -4.48 1.67 -22.95
CA LYS A 199 -5.41 0.60 -23.32
C LYS A 199 -5.17 0.11 -24.75
N ARG A 200 -4.99 1.00 -25.74
CA ARG A 200 -4.63 0.63 -27.12
C ARG A 200 -3.31 -0.12 -27.19
N LYS A 201 -2.34 0.27 -26.33
CA LYS A 201 -1.04 -0.39 -26.20
C LYS A 201 -1.10 -1.71 -25.42
N LYS A 202 -2.27 -2.08 -24.89
CA LYS A 202 -2.48 -3.28 -24.05
C LYS A 202 -1.61 -3.27 -22.76
N ILE A 203 -1.30 -2.10 -22.24
CA ILE A 203 -0.68 -1.93 -20.92
C ILE A 203 -1.78 -2.05 -19.88
N PHE A 204 -1.63 -2.99 -18.96
CA PHE A 204 -2.61 -3.21 -17.90
C PHE A 204 -2.44 -2.17 -16.79
N VAL A 205 -3.54 -1.63 -16.30
CA VAL A 205 -3.54 -0.62 -15.23
C VAL A 205 -4.36 -1.13 -14.05
N ILE A 206 -3.73 -1.27 -12.89
CA ILE A 206 -4.42 -1.43 -11.62
C ILE A 206 -4.73 -0.02 -11.10
N PRO A 207 -6.02 0.36 -11.00
CA PRO A 207 -6.42 1.73 -10.73
C PRO A 207 -6.21 2.13 -9.26
N ASP A 208 -6.04 3.42 -9.04
CA ASP A 208 -5.85 4.07 -7.75
C ASP A 208 -6.95 3.74 -6.74
N ILE A 209 -8.22 3.79 -7.14
CA ILE A 209 -9.37 3.47 -6.29
C ILE A 209 -9.27 2.10 -5.61
N LEU A 210 -8.51 1.16 -6.19
CA LEU A 210 -8.19 -0.14 -5.61
C LEU A 210 -6.79 -0.15 -4.98
N ALA A 211 -5.76 0.25 -5.75
CA ALA A 211 -4.39 0.04 -5.38
C ALA A 211 -3.98 0.78 -4.10
N ASN A 212 -4.38 2.05 -3.94
CA ASN A 212 -3.98 2.87 -2.79
C ASN A 212 -4.99 2.87 -1.62
N ALA A 213 -6.03 2.05 -1.69
CA ALA A 213 -7.09 1.98 -0.68
C ALA A 213 -6.59 1.58 0.73
N GLY A 214 -5.41 1.00 0.85
CA GLY A 214 -4.84 0.57 2.14
C GLY A 214 -4.72 1.71 3.17
N GLY A 215 -4.44 2.92 2.72
CA GLY A 215 -4.39 4.09 3.58
C GLY A 215 -5.72 4.42 4.25
N VAL A 216 -6.82 4.39 3.50
CA VAL A 216 -8.16 4.65 4.04
C VAL A 216 -8.67 3.47 4.86
N ALA A 217 -8.32 2.23 4.48
CA ALA A 217 -8.67 1.03 5.24
C ALA A 217 -8.12 1.10 6.68
N VAL A 218 -6.84 1.43 6.83
CA VAL A 218 -6.23 1.57 8.17
C VAL A 218 -6.72 2.83 8.90
N SER A 219 -7.11 3.89 8.19
CA SER A 219 -7.81 5.03 8.80
C SER A 219 -9.15 4.61 9.40
N TYR A 220 -9.89 3.74 8.73
CA TYR A 220 -11.13 3.16 9.25
C TYR A 220 -10.87 2.32 10.51
N PHE A 221 -9.81 1.51 10.54
CA PHE A 221 -9.45 0.77 11.76
C PHE A 221 -9.11 1.71 12.93
N GLU A 222 -8.38 2.80 12.68
CA GLU A 222 -8.11 3.80 13.72
C GLU A 222 -9.39 4.44 14.25
N TRP A 223 -10.30 4.77 13.36
CA TRP A 223 -11.59 5.33 13.72
C TRP A 223 -12.41 4.36 14.59
N VAL A 224 -12.54 3.09 14.18
CA VAL A 224 -13.23 2.03 14.94
C VAL A 224 -12.59 1.83 16.32
N LYS A 225 -11.24 1.80 16.39
CA LYS A 225 -10.50 1.72 17.66
C LYS A 225 -10.87 2.86 18.60
N ASN A 226 -10.96 4.09 18.07
CA ASN A 226 -11.28 5.27 18.88
C ASN A 226 -12.73 5.31 19.36
N ILE A 227 -13.70 4.87 18.53
CA ILE A 227 -15.11 4.78 18.93
C ILE A 227 -15.34 3.66 19.94
N ARG A 228 -14.68 2.51 19.76
CA ARG A 228 -14.84 1.36 20.68
C ARG A 228 -14.09 1.52 22.00
N HIS A 229 -13.19 2.49 22.13
CA HIS A 229 -12.35 2.73 23.31
C HIS A 229 -11.49 1.53 23.74
N ILE A 230 -11.31 0.54 22.86
CA ILE A 230 -10.57 -0.70 23.11
C ILE A 230 -9.38 -0.78 22.18
N ARG A 231 -8.20 -1.09 22.73
CA ARG A 231 -6.99 -1.33 21.94
C ARG A 231 -7.07 -2.73 21.31
N PHE A 232 -6.79 -2.81 20.01
CA PHE A 232 -6.71 -4.09 19.31
C PHE A 232 -5.70 -5.03 19.98
N GLY A 233 -6.06 -6.31 20.10
CA GLY A 233 -5.20 -7.35 20.66
C GLY A 233 -5.03 -7.36 22.19
N ARG A 234 -5.43 -6.31 22.92
CA ARG A 234 -5.19 -6.24 24.36
C ARG A 234 -5.98 -7.28 25.17
N LEU A 235 -7.22 -7.54 24.79
CA LEU A 235 -8.08 -8.53 25.46
C LEU A 235 -7.67 -9.97 25.12
N GLU A 236 -7.13 -10.19 23.93
CA GLU A 236 -6.74 -11.49 23.43
C GLU A 236 -5.33 -11.90 23.84
N LYS A 237 -4.44 -10.95 24.13
CA LYS A 237 -3.02 -11.20 24.42
C LYS A 237 -2.82 -12.24 25.53
N ARG A 238 -3.53 -12.13 26.65
CA ARG A 238 -3.43 -13.10 27.75
C ARG A 238 -3.94 -14.47 27.37
N ARG A 239 -5.07 -14.54 26.64
CA ARG A 239 -5.64 -15.80 26.19
C ARG A 239 -4.68 -16.51 25.23
N ASN A 240 -4.15 -15.78 24.26
CA ASN A 240 -3.18 -16.32 23.31
C ASN A 240 -1.89 -16.78 24.01
N GLN A 241 -1.38 -16.02 24.98
CA GLN A 241 -0.23 -16.44 25.78
C GLN A 241 -0.49 -17.73 26.57
N LEU A 242 -1.67 -17.89 27.16
CA LEU A 242 -2.04 -19.13 27.86
C LEU A 242 -2.13 -20.31 26.89
N GLN A 243 -2.75 -20.14 25.71
CA GLN A 243 -2.83 -21.19 24.69
C GLN A 243 -1.46 -21.60 24.18
N ILE A 244 -0.57 -20.62 23.91
CA ILE A 244 0.80 -20.89 23.49
C ILE A 244 1.59 -21.61 24.58
N ASN A 245 1.47 -21.21 25.86
CA ASN A 245 2.11 -21.90 26.96
C ASN A 245 1.65 -23.35 27.07
N ASN A 246 0.36 -23.60 26.99
CA ASN A 246 -0.19 -24.96 27.03
C ASN A 246 0.31 -25.79 25.84
N LEU A 247 0.43 -25.19 24.64
CA LEU A 247 0.99 -25.88 23.48
C LEU A 247 2.47 -26.22 23.65
N ILE A 248 3.27 -25.26 24.15
CA ILE A 248 4.70 -25.48 24.45
C ILE A 248 4.84 -26.60 25.47
N GLU A 249 4.08 -26.58 26.55
CA GLU A 249 4.10 -27.62 27.61
C GLU A 249 3.71 -28.98 27.01
N ALA A 250 2.67 -29.05 26.18
CA ALA A 250 2.28 -30.29 25.52
C ALA A 250 3.40 -30.84 24.62
N ILE A 251 4.08 -29.99 23.85
CA ILE A 251 5.21 -30.39 22.99
C ILE A 251 6.38 -30.89 23.84
N GLU A 252 6.71 -30.21 24.94
CA GLU A 252 7.78 -30.61 25.85
C GLU A 252 7.49 -31.97 26.51
N VAL A 253 6.24 -32.20 26.92
CA VAL A 253 5.81 -33.50 27.50
C VAL A 253 5.86 -34.60 26.43
N MET A 254 5.33 -34.36 25.24
CA MET A 254 5.27 -35.36 24.15
C MET A 254 6.66 -35.75 23.62
N THR A 255 7.58 -34.81 23.59
CA THR A 255 8.92 -35.03 23.02
C THR A 255 9.99 -35.40 24.05
N GLY A 256 9.71 -35.18 25.35
CA GLY A 256 10.69 -35.30 26.44
C GLY A 256 11.84 -34.30 26.36
N LYS A 257 11.72 -33.24 25.53
CA LYS A 257 12.75 -32.23 25.30
C LYS A 257 12.22 -30.84 25.59
N SER A 258 13.01 -30.02 26.33
CA SER A 258 12.68 -28.60 26.51
C SER A 258 12.83 -27.81 25.23
N MET A 259 11.86 -26.95 24.93
CA MET A 259 11.93 -26.03 23.79
C MET A 259 13.09 -25.03 23.97
N PRO A 260 13.95 -24.87 22.95
CA PRO A 260 15.03 -23.88 23.02
C PRO A 260 14.52 -22.46 23.34
N LYS A 261 15.21 -21.75 24.21
CA LYS A 261 14.79 -20.42 24.71
C LYS A 261 14.45 -19.43 23.62
N LYS A 262 15.19 -19.46 22.49
CA LYS A 262 14.94 -18.60 21.33
C LYS A 262 13.54 -18.80 20.76
N TYR A 263 13.12 -20.03 20.53
CA TYR A 263 11.78 -20.33 20.00
C TYR A 263 10.70 -20.04 21.04
N LYS A 264 10.96 -20.37 22.31
CA LYS A 264 10.03 -20.07 23.40
C LYS A 264 9.78 -18.56 23.53
N ALA A 265 10.82 -17.73 23.41
CA ALA A 265 10.70 -16.26 23.41
C ALA A 265 9.85 -15.76 22.23
N ASN A 266 10.14 -16.20 21.00
CA ASN A 266 9.39 -15.81 19.80
C ASN A 266 7.89 -16.16 19.90
N PHE A 267 7.57 -17.37 20.41
CA PHE A 267 6.16 -17.76 20.64
C PHE A 267 5.49 -16.92 21.74
N MET A 268 6.25 -16.47 22.74
CA MET A 268 5.75 -15.70 23.89
C MET A 268 5.59 -14.19 23.61
N GLU A 269 6.26 -13.64 22.59
CA GLU A 269 6.11 -12.22 22.22
C GLU A 269 4.67 -11.90 21.85
N GLY A 270 3.94 -12.87 21.31
CA GLY A 270 2.53 -12.77 20.98
C GLY A 270 2.27 -11.85 19.80
N ILE A 271 1.02 -11.73 19.41
CA ILE A 271 0.57 -10.88 18.31
C ILE A 271 0.56 -9.42 18.77
N GLU A 272 1.30 -8.57 18.07
CA GLU A 272 1.28 -7.12 18.29
C GLU A 272 0.14 -6.43 17.53
N GLU A 273 -0.17 -5.17 17.90
CA GLU A 273 -1.21 -4.39 17.21
C GLU A 273 -0.92 -4.27 15.72
N ILE A 274 0.36 -4.14 15.33
CA ILE A 274 0.77 -4.04 13.93
C ILE A 274 0.45 -5.30 13.12
N ASP A 275 0.57 -6.48 13.70
CA ASP A 275 0.30 -7.75 13.03
C ASP A 275 -1.20 -7.91 12.72
N LEU A 276 -2.05 -7.52 13.67
CA LEU A 276 -3.51 -7.50 13.47
C LEU A 276 -3.91 -6.51 12.38
N ILE A 277 -3.28 -5.33 12.36
CA ILE A 277 -3.55 -4.32 11.34
C ILE A 277 -3.10 -4.79 9.96
N ARG A 278 -1.92 -5.38 9.85
CA ARG A 278 -1.41 -5.93 8.58
C ARG A 278 -2.28 -7.07 8.07
N SER A 279 -2.72 -7.97 8.97
CA SER A 279 -3.64 -9.06 8.61
C SER A 279 -4.99 -8.54 8.11
N GLY A 280 -5.61 -7.63 8.85
CA GLY A 280 -6.89 -7.04 8.43
C GLY A 280 -6.77 -6.20 7.15
N LEU A 281 -5.62 -5.56 6.93
CA LEU A 281 -5.34 -4.83 5.71
C LEU A 281 -5.17 -5.79 4.52
N ASP A 282 -4.44 -6.89 4.70
CA ASP A 282 -4.25 -7.92 3.66
C ASP A 282 -5.59 -8.50 3.21
N ASP A 283 -6.42 -8.92 4.16
CA ASP A 283 -7.77 -9.44 3.89
C ASP A 283 -8.61 -8.44 3.08
N MET A 284 -8.66 -7.16 3.51
CA MET A 284 -9.44 -6.13 2.80
C MET A 284 -8.92 -5.87 1.38
N MET A 285 -7.60 -5.84 1.18
CA MET A 285 -7.02 -5.61 -0.14
C MET A 285 -7.25 -6.79 -1.07
N ILE A 286 -7.13 -8.03 -0.58
CA ILE A 286 -7.42 -9.26 -1.33
C ILE A 286 -8.89 -9.32 -1.72
N ASP A 287 -9.80 -9.11 -0.78
CA ASP A 287 -11.25 -9.13 -1.04
C ASP A 287 -11.66 -8.08 -2.08
N GLY A 288 -11.09 -6.87 -1.96
CA GLY A 288 -11.29 -5.81 -2.93
C GLY A 288 -10.80 -6.20 -4.32
N PHE A 289 -9.60 -6.75 -4.40
CA PHE A 289 -9.00 -7.19 -5.66
C PHE A 289 -9.81 -8.32 -6.31
N GLN A 290 -10.18 -9.35 -5.56
CA GLN A 290 -10.96 -10.48 -6.06
C GLN A 290 -12.34 -10.05 -6.56
N SER A 291 -12.99 -9.10 -5.87
CA SER A 291 -14.27 -8.54 -6.32
C SER A 291 -14.14 -7.82 -7.66
N VAL A 292 -13.10 -7.00 -7.82
CA VAL A 292 -12.85 -6.28 -9.08
C VAL A 292 -12.43 -7.25 -10.19
N LYS A 293 -11.57 -8.22 -9.89
CA LYS A 293 -11.15 -9.26 -10.84
C LYS A 293 -12.35 -10.04 -11.37
N LYS A 294 -13.24 -10.47 -10.47
CA LYS A 294 -14.46 -11.20 -10.84
C LYS A 294 -15.30 -10.39 -11.83
N GLU A 295 -15.59 -9.13 -11.49
CA GLU A 295 -16.36 -8.24 -12.38
C GLU A 295 -15.67 -8.06 -13.74
N PHE A 296 -14.35 -7.92 -13.76
CA PHE A 296 -13.57 -7.75 -14.99
C PHE A 296 -13.58 -8.99 -15.89
N LEU A 297 -13.48 -10.20 -15.30
CA LEU A 297 -13.36 -11.45 -16.08
C LEU A 297 -14.72 -12.04 -16.48
N GLU A 298 -15.77 -11.83 -15.68
CA GLU A 298 -17.09 -12.44 -15.88
C GLU A 298 -18.07 -11.53 -16.67
N ASN A 299 -17.74 -10.25 -16.87
CA ASN A 299 -18.60 -9.28 -17.51
C ASN A 299 -17.99 -8.73 -18.80
N ASP A 300 -18.37 -9.29 -19.93
CA ASP A 300 -17.86 -8.90 -21.25
C ASP A 300 -18.09 -7.42 -21.64
N LYS A 301 -18.99 -6.72 -20.92
CA LYS A 301 -19.24 -5.28 -21.11
C LYS A 301 -18.21 -4.39 -20.43
N ILE A 302 -17.39 -4.95 -19.53
CA ILE A 302 -16.37 -4.21 -18.81
C ILE A 302 -15.08 -4.14 -19.65
N PRO A 303 -14.69 -2.94 -20.08
CA PRO A 303 -13.61 -2.80 -21.04
C PRO A 303 -12.20 -2.83 -20.41
N ASP A 304 -12.07 -2.62 -19.11
CA ASP A 304 -10.80 -2.55 -18.38
C ASP A 304 -10.99 -2.66 -16.86
N PHE A 305 -9.89 -2.88 -16.16
CA PHE A 305 -9.88 -3.10 -14.71
C PHE A 305 -10.32 -1.86 -13.91
N ARG A 306 -10.08 -0.66 -14.43
CA ARG A 306 -10.57 0.59 -13.84
C ARG A 306 -12.09 0.67 -13.85
N THR A 307 -12.72 0.36 -14.98
CA THR A 307 -14.18 0.33 -15.10
C THR A 307 -14.78 -0.71 -14.17
N ALA A 308 -14.15 -1.89 -14.03
CA ALA A 308 -14.57 -2.91 -13.08
C ALA A 308 -14.54 -2.37 -11.64
N ALA A 309 -13.43 -1.71 -11.25
CA ALA A 309 -13.28 -1.17 -9.89
C ALA A 309 -14.34 -0.12 -9.57
N PHE A 310 -14.60 0.82 -10.49
CA PHE A 310 -15.66 1.81 -10.32
C PHE A 310 -17.04 1.17 -10.23
N LYS A 311 -17.34 0.18 -11.10
CA LYS A 311 -18.61 -0.53 -11.07
C LYS A 311 -18.84 -1.21 -9.73
N VAL A 312 -17.86 -1.98 -9.24
CA VAL A 312 -17.94 -2.65 -7.93
C VAL A 312 -18.20 -1.65 -6.79
N ALA A 313 -17.55 -0.49 -6.82
CA ALA A 313 -17.74 0.54 -5.81
C ALA A 313 -19.15 1.16 -5.89
N ILE A 314 -19.61 1.50 -7.09
CA ILE A 314 -20.94 2.08 -7.32
C ILE A 314 -22.04 1.09 -6.92
N ASP A 315 -21.91 -0.18 -7.31
CA ASP A 315 -22.91 -1.21 -6.98
C ASP A 315 -23.05 -1.38 -5.45
N LYS A 316 -21.94 -1.36 -4.71
CA LYS A 316 -21.98 -1.41 -3.24
C LYS A 316 -22.71 -0.21 -2.62
N ILE A 317 -22.51 0.98 -3.17
CA ILE A 317 -23.18 2.20 -2.72
C ILE A 317 -24.66 2.14 -3.06
N ALA A 318 -25.00 1.79 -4.31
CA ALA A 318 -26.38 1.67 -4.78
C ALA A 318 -27.18 0.66 -3.94
N LEU A 319 -26.58 -0.51 -3.68
CA LEU A 319 -27.22 -1.53 -2.84
C LEU A 319 -27.51 -1.01 -1.42
N SER A 320 -26.63 -0.16 -0.85
CA SER A 320 -26.89 0.48 0.44
C SER A 320 -28.11 1.39 0.40
N TYR A 321 -28.29 2.15 -0.69
CA TYR A 321 -29.48 3.00 -0.85
C TYR A 321 -30.76 2.17 -1.02
N ASP A 322 -30.72 1.08 -1.79
CA ASP A 322 -31.85 0.16 -1.94
C ASP A 322 -32.30 -0.40 -0.58
N PHE A 323 -31.34 -0.77 0.29
CA PHE A 323 -31.66 -1.29 1.62
C PHE A 323 -32.32 -0.29 2.57
N ILE A 324 -32.09 0.99 2.41
CA ILE A 324 -32.74 2.04 3.21
C ILE A 324 -33.98 2.64 2.52
N GLY A 325 -34.35 2.12 1.35
CA GLY A 325 -35.57 2.51 0.65
C GLY A 325 -35.51 3.88 -0.02
N LEU A 326 -34.34 4.30 -0.47
CA LEU A 326 -34.12 5.56 -1.22
C LEU A 326 -33.95 5.26 -2.71
#